data_6113fc8bde98b000b7e6d8eca21ab3aa
#
_entry.id   6113fc8bde98b000b7e6d8eca21ab3aa
#
_cell.length_a   1.000
_cell.length_b   1.000
_cell.length_c   1.000
_cell.angle_alpha   90.00
_cell.angle_beta   90.00
_cell.angle_gamma   90.00
#
_symmetry.space_group_name_H-M   'P 1'
#
loop_
_entity.id
_entity.type
_entity.pdbx_description
1 polymer ?
#
loop_
_entity_poly.entity_id
_entity_poly.type
_entity_poly.pdbx_seq_one_letter_code
_entity_poly.pdbx_strand_id
1 'polypeptide(L)'
;QVVEPMARVAPVLLVVVDGMSAAVAAELAEGVTGRSWTEMVHGEGRLPVLAALPTVTRYSRTSLFCAALRDGGQADEKAAFSTLFAGARLFHKDDLRAPAGEELAPGVREAIQSPDRVAGVVLNTVDDALAKADPGGTDWTVDTIQHLPALLDLAAQVGRVVILTSDHGHVVERGSERRAMNGADARYRPGDAAGAGEVLLTGPRVLAHGGTLIAVVDEDLRYGNKSAGYHGGAAAAEVTIPLLVFAQSPDTLAGTSWRPAPPQSPDWWVEAAPVVAKPAPVKRKPVAAVGQDSLFPEPVRTADLADALLGSEVFTTRLSRVARQQLDARTVAAVVRCLTDLGDRAHKDVVARAAGLPAVRFAGAFRVMQRLLNVEGYQVLAFDVDEVTVVLDRRLLAEQFEVQL
;
A
#
# COMPACT_ATOMS: atom_id res chain seq x y z
N GLN A 1 23.01 5.59 12.53
CA GLN A 1 23.33 4.15 12.62
C GLN A 1 23.07 3.41 11.31
N VAL A 2 22.08 3.79 10.51
CA VAL A 2 21.78 3.13 9.21
C VAL A 2 22.21 4.01 8.04
N VAL A 3 21.69 5.25 7.96
CA VAL A 3 21.90 6.16 6.82
C VAL A 3 23.38 6.46 6.60
N GLU A 4 24.12 6.82 7.64
CA GLU A 4 25.54 7.19 7.52
C GLU A 4 26.44 6.05 7.02
N PRO A 5 26.40 4.82 7.59
CA PRO A 5 27.17 3.70 7.05
C PRO A 5 26.80 3.38 5.61
N MET A 6 25.53 3.42 5.27
CA MET A 6 25.05 3.16 3.90
C MET A 6 25.52 4.24 2.93
N ALA A 7 25.46 5.51 3.33
CA ALA A 7 25.92 6.63 2.52
C ALA A 7 27.43 6.58 2.20
N ARG A 8 28.23 5.83 2.95
CA ARG A 8 29.65 5.58 2.62
C ARG A 8 29.81 4.64 1.43
N VAL A 9 28.84 3.75 1.22
CA VAL A 9 28.87 2.74 0.14
C VAL A 9 28.14 3.25 -1.11
N ALA A 10 26.93 3.73 -0.97
CA ALA A 10 26.08 4.19 -2.07
C ALA A 10 25.40 5.52 -1.72
N PRO A 11 25.01 6.36 -2.70
CA PRO A 11 24.17 7.52 -2.43
C PRO A 11 22.79 7.07 -1.95
N VAL A 12 22.22 7.79 -0.98
CA VAL A 12 20.97 7.43 -0.28
C VAL A 12 19.89 8.48 -0.54
N LEU A 13 18.68 8.04 -0.78
CA LEU A 13 17.45 8.82 -0.64
C LEU A 13 16.70 8.34 0.61
N LEU A 14 16.64 9.19 1.63
CA LEU A 14 15.84 8.92 2.83
C LEU A 14 14.43 9.47 2.65
N VAL A 15 13.44 8.60 2.62
CA VAL A 15 12.02 8.96 2.54
C VAL A 15 11.36 8.63 3.87
N VAL A 16 10.84 9.67 4.54
CA VAL A 16 10.08 9.52 5.78
C VAL A 16 8.60 9.74 5.43
N VAL A 17 7.79 8.70 5.58
CA VAL A 17 6.33 8.77 5.42
C VAL A 17 5.72 8.99 6.80
N ASP A 18 5.27 10.22 7.05
CA ASP A 18 4.70 10.66 8.32
C ASP A 18 3.51 9.80 8.72
N GLY A 19 3.55 9.23 9.91
CA GLY A 19 2.48 8.39 10.44
C GLY A 19 2.40 6.97 9.85
N MET A 20 3.35 6.52 9.04
CA MET A 20 3.32 5.18 8.41
C MET A 20 3.49 4.07 9.46
N SER A 21 2.45 3.26 9.65
CA SER A 21 2.51 2.07 10.50
C SER A 21 3.24 0.90 9.80
N ALA A 22 3.56 -0.14 10.57
CA ALA A 22 4.16 -1.36 10.03
C ALA A 22 3.26 -2.06 9.00
N ALA A 23 1.93 -1.97 9.14
CA ALA A 23 0.98 -2.53 8.17
C ALA A 23 1.08 -1.81 6.82
N VAL A 24 1.01 -0.47 6.83
CA VAL A 24 1.19 0.36 5.62
C VAL A 24 2.54 0.08 4.96
N ALA A 25 3.61 -0.05 5.76
CA ALA A 25 4.94 -0.33 5.25
C ALA A 25 5.04 -1.70 4.56
N ALA A 26 4.31 -2.71 5.05
CA ALA A 26 4.26 -4.02 4.40
C ALA A 26 3.64 -3.94 3.00
N GLU A 27 2.51 -3.25 2.86
CA GLU A 27 1.85 -3.02 1.57
C GLU A 27 2.76 -2.23 0.61
N LEU A 28 3.40 -1.16 1.10
CA LEU A 28 4.35 -0.39 0.29
C LEU A 28 5.57 -1.20 -0.13
N ALA A 29 6.10 -2.08 0.74
CA ALA A 29 7.23 -2.92 0.40
C ALA A 29 6.93 -3.87 -0.75
N GLU A 30 5.75 -4.49 -0.77
CA GLU A 30 5.29 -5.32 -1.89
C GLU A 30 5.17 -4.50 -3.18
N GLY A 31 4.56 -3.31 -3.10
CA GLY A 31 4.43 -2.42 -4.25
C GLY A 31 5.75 -1.91 -4.80
N VAL A 32 6.74 -1.63 -3.95
CA VAL A 32 8.09 -1.19 -4.35
C VAL A 32 8.86 -2.35 -4.99
N THR A 33 8.82 -3.55 -4.41
CA THR A 33 9.48 -4.73 -5.00
C THR A 33 8.87 -5.10 -6.34
N GLY A 34 7.56 -4.94 -6.52
CA GLY A 34 6.87 -5.08 -7.81
C GLY A 34 7.33 -4.10 -8.90
N ARG A 35 8.06 -3.03 -8.55
CA ARG A 35 8.65 -2.02 -9.46
C ARG A 35 10.12 -2.24 -9.75
N SER A 36 10.61 -3.47 -9.66
CA SER A 36 12.01 -3.86 -9.91
C SER A 36 13.01 -3.33 -8.87
N TRP A 37 12.55 -3.06 -7.66
CA TRP A 37 13.41 -2.82 -6.52
C TRP A 37 13.61 -4.11 -5.72
N THR A 38 14.82 -4.30 -5.18
CA THR A 38 15.12 -5.39 -4.25
C THR A 38 15.10 -4.84 -2.83
N GLU A 39 14.25 -5.39 -1.96
CA GLU A 39 14.32 -5.10 -0.54
C GLU A 39 15.59 -5.73 0.05
N MET A 40 16.30 -4.95 0.85
CA MET A 40 17.53 -5.35 1.52
C MET A 40 17.31 -5.34 3.04
N VAL A 41 17.74 -6.38 3.72
CA VAL A 41 17.65 -6.50 5.18
C VAL A 41 19.04 -6.64 5.81
N HIS A 42 19.16 -6.20 7.06
CA HIS A 42 20.37 -6.34 7.84
C HIS A 42 20.29 -7.60 8.71
N GLY A 43 21.23 -8.51 8.52
CA GLY A 43 21.20 -9.78 9.23
C GLY A 43 20.03 -10.67 8.78
N GLU A 44 19.13 -11.07 9.69
CA GLU A 44 18.06 -12.05 9.38
C GLU A 44 16.72 -11.42 9.00
N GLY A 45 16.57 -10.10 9.11
CA GLY A 45 15.29 -9.45 8.83
C GLY A 45 15.33 -7.93 8.89
N ARG A 46 14.16 -7.33 8.86
CA ARG A 46 13.98 -5.90 9.03
C ARG A 46 14.43 -5.46 10.43
N LEU A 47 15.13 -4.34 10.52
CA LEU A 47 15.58 -3.79 11.79
C LEU A 47 14.38 -3.20 12.57
N PRO A 48 14.24 -3.55 13.87
CA PRO A 48 13.24 -2.89 14.71
C PRO A 48 13.69 -1.47 15.07
N VAL A 49 12.81 -0.50 14.87
CA VAL A 49 13.01 0.88 15.27
C VAL A 49 11.85 1.33 16.15
N LEU A 50 12.12 2.18 17.12
CA LEU A 50 11.09 2.69 18.04
C LEU A 50 11.03 4.21 17.98
N ALA A 51 9.81 4.74 17.93
CA ALA A 51 9.51 6.17 18.03
C ALA A 51 9.99 6.77 19.37
N ALA A 52 10.19 8.09 19.40
CA ALA A 52 10.20 8.83 20.64
C ALA A 52 8.77 8.93 21.19
N LEU A 53 8.64 9.28 22.46
CA LEU A 53 7.34 9.37 23.15
C LEU A 53 7.05 10.80 23.62
N PRO A 54 5.80 11.23 23.47
CA PRO A 54 4.68 10.61 22.77
C PRO A 54 4.94 10.47 21.27
N THR A 55 4.24 9.55 20.61
CA THR A 55 4.38 9.23 19.18
C THR A 55 3.72 10.29 18.30
N VAL A 56 4.25 11.51 18.37
CA VAL A 56 3.80 12.67 17.56
C VAL A 56 4.97 13.30 16.83
N THR A 57 4.69 13.84 15.68
CA THR A 57 5.64 14.43 14.74
C THR A 57 6.67 15.35 15.41
N ARG A 58 6.22 16.27 16.28
CA ARG A 58 7.06 17.22 17.01
C ARG A 58 8.23 16.58 17.75
N TYR A 59 8.03 15.41 18.35
CA TYR A 59 9.07 14.69 19.10
C TYR A 59 9.75 13.65 18.24
N SER A 60 8.97 12.79 17.57
CA SER A 60 9.50 11.62 16.89
C SER A 60 10.26 12.00 15.62
N ARG A 61 9.69 12.84 14.74
CA ARG A 61 10.36 13.23 13.50
C ARG A 61 11.55 14.13 13.74
N THR A 62 11.41 15.09 14.66
CA THR A 62 12.56 15.92 15.04
C THR A 62 13.68 15.08 15.64
N SER A 63 13.36 14.10 16.50
CA SER A 63 14.39 13.18 17.04
C SER A 63 15.06 12.34 15.96
N LEU A 64 14.29 11.88 14.97
CA LEU A 64 14.79 11.12 13.83
C LEU A 64 15.82 11.92 13.02
N PHE A 65 15.47 13.14 12.58
CA PHE A 65 16.34 13.97 11.74
C PHE A 65 17.50 14.61 12.50
N CYS A 66 17.34 14.83 13.80
CA CYS A 66 18.41 15.36 14.64
C CYS A 66 19.36 14.25 15.16
N ALA A 67 19.05 12.97 14.95
CA ALA A 67 19.77 11.82 15.53
C ALA A 67 19.91 11.93 17.05
N ALA A 68 18.99 12.62 17.72
CA ALA A 68 18.99 12.87 19.17
C ALA A 68 17.56 13.06 19.65
N LEU A 69 17.25 12.53 20.85
CA LEU A 69 15.94 12.71 21.46
C LEU A 69 15.71 14.20 21.83
N ARG A 70 14.82 14.86 21.11
CA ARG A 70 14.51 16.27 21.31
C ARG A 70 13.16 16.68 20.75
N ASP A 71 12.67 17.78 21.25
CA ASP A 71 11.54 18.54 20.73
C ASP A 71 12.03 19.53 19.66
N GLY A 72 11.20 19.83 18.66
CA GLY A 72 11.51 20.83 17.64
C GLY A 72 10.51 20.83 16.47
N GLY A 73 10.95 21.39 15.36
CA GLY A 73 10.15 21.54 14.16
C GLY A 73 10.98 21.46 12.88
N GLN A 74 10.34 21.72 11.75
CA GLN A 74 10.96 21.59 10.42
C GLN A 74 12.28 22.36 10.24
N ALA A 75 12.40 23.53 10.88
CA ALA A 75 13.64 24.31 10.81
C ALA A 75 14.79 23.59 11.53
N ASP A 76 14.53 23.03 12.72
CA ASP A 76 15.51 22.24 13.46
C ASP A 76 15.89 20.97 12.70
N GLU A 77 14.92 20.29 12.09
CA GLU A 77 15.12 19.09 11.27
C GLU A 77 16.03 19.38 10.07
N LYS A 78 15.75 20.44 9.30
CA LYS A 78 16.57 20.88 8.15
C LYS A 78 17.99 21.22 8.57
N ALA A 79 18.15 22.01 9.63
CA ALA A 79 19.47 22.43 10.13
C ALA A 79 20.30 21.25 10.62
N ALA A 80 19.69 20.36 11.41
CA ALA A 80 20.36 19.16 11.92
C ALA A 80 20.74 18.19 10.81
N PHE A 81 19.83 17.94 9.86
CA PHE A 81 20.07 17.05 8.73
C PHE A 81 21.24 17.51 7.85
N SER A 82 21.29 18.80 7.54
CA SER A 82 22.41 19.42 6.81
C SER A 82 23.73 19.34 7.57
N THR A 83 23.69 19.38 8.91
CA THR A 83 24.87 19.24 9.76
C THR A 83 25.36 17.80 9.82
N LEU A 84 24.43 16.82 9.93
CA LEU A 84 24.75 15.41 9.98
C LEU A 84 25.30 14.87 8.65
N PHE A 85 24.80 15.38 7.55
CA PHE A 85 25.17 14.97 6.20
C PHE A 85 25.56 16.21 5.38
N ALA A 86 26.84 16.49 5.29
CA ALA A 86 27.35 17.68 4.59
C ALA A 86 26.80 17.77 3.16
N GLY A 87 26.19 18.91 2.82
CA GLY A 87 25.56 19.15 1.53
C GLY A 87 24.12 18.61 1.41
N ALA A 88 23.68 17.76 2.34
CA ALA A 88 22.34 17.16 2.26
C ALA A 88 21.23 18.18 2.46
N ARG A 89 20.18 18.01 1.67
CA ARG A 89 18.95 18.81 1.77
C ARG A 89 17.79 17.94 2.26
N LEU A 90 16.94 18.52 3.12
CA LEU A 90 15.72 17.90 3.62
C LEU A 90 14.51 18.69 3.13
N PHE A 91 13.56 18.01 2.50
CA PHE A 91 12.37 18.60 1.91
C PHE A 91 11.12 18.15 2.66
N HIS A 92 10.29 19.09 3.07
CA HIS A 92 8.99 18.86 3.70
C HIS A 92 7.85 19.13 2.69
N LYS A 93 6.62 18.84 3.08
CA LYS A 93 5.40 18.94 2.25
C LYS A 93 5.33 20.18 1.36
N ASP A 94 5.65 21.35 1.91
CA ASP A 94 5.58 22.60 1.14
C ASP A 94 6.69 22.74 0.10
N ASP A 95 7.85 22.13 0.35
CA ASP A 95 8.98 22.12 -0.58
C ASP A 95 8.75 21.17 -1.77
N LEU A 96 7.76 20.27 -1.68
CA LEU A 96 7.47 19.26 -2.71
C LEU A 96 6.52 19.78 -3.80
N ARG A 97 5.95 20.97 -3.63
CA ARG A 97 5.01 21.52 -4.60
C ARG A 97 5.70 21.74 -5.93
N ALA A 98 5.32 20.91 -6.91
CA ALA A 98 5.84 21.01 -8.26
C ALA A 98 5.09 22.06 -9.10
N PRO A 99 5.74 22.71 -10.06
CA PRO A 99 5.07 23.49 -11.10
C PRO A 99 4.10 22.63 -11.92
N ALA A 100 3.14 23.27 -12.57
CA ALA A 100 2.17 22.59 -13.41
C ALA A 100 2.88 21.76 -14.50
N GLY A 101 2.53 20.47 -14.59
CA GLY A 101 3.13 19.51 -15.52
C GLY A 101 4.40 18.81 -15.04
N GLU A 102 4.90 19.13 -13.85
CA GLU A 102 6.01 18.43 -13.22
C GLU A 102 5.53 17.58 -12.05
N GLU A 103 6.16 16.42 -11.83
CA GLU A 103 5.82 15.52 -10.72
C GLU A 103 6.59 15.82 -9.44
N LEU A 104 7.80 16.39 -9.57
CA LEU A 104 8.67 16.77 -8.47
C LEU A 104 9.13 18.22 -8.61
N ALA A 105 9.18 18.93 -7.50
CA ALA A 105 9.75 20.27 -7.44
C ALA A 105 11.21 20.29 -7.94
N PRO A 106 11.64 21.33 -8.68
CA PRO A 106 12.99 21.41 -9.24
C PRO A 106 14.11 21.21 -8.21
N GLY A 107 13.95 21.80 -7.01
CA GLY A 107 14.93 21.67 -5.92
C GLY A 107 15.05 20.24 -5.38
N VAL A 108 13.96 19.47 -5.36
CA VAL A 108 13.96 18.05 -4.98
C VAL A 108 14.69 17.22 -6.03
N ARG A 109 14.37 17.44 -7.30
CA ARG A 109 15.03 16.76 -8.44
C ARG A 109 16.53 17.01 -8.42
N GLU A 110 16.92 18.28 -8.29
CA GLU A 110 18.32 18.67 -8.22
C GLU A 110 19.06 18.00 -7.06
N ALA A 111 18.46 17.92 -5.86
CA ALA A 111 19.06 17.26 -4.70
C ALA A 111 19.25 15.75 -4.91
N ILE A 112 18.28 15.09 -5.55
CA ILE A 112 18.39 13.65 -5.82
C ILE A 112 19.43 13.38 -6.93
N GLN A 113 19.56 14.26 -7.90
CA GLN A 113 20.54 14.14 -8.99
C GLN A 113 21.94 14.65 -8.63
N SER A 114 22.06 15.39 -7.51
CA SER A 114 23.37 15.94 -7.07
C SER A 114 24.32 14.81 -6.66
N PRO A 115 25.65 15.10 -6.63
CA PRO A 115 26.64 14.15 -6.11
C PRO A 115 26.58 13.96 -4.59
N ASP A 116 25.71 14.71 -3.89
CA ASP A 116 25.54 14.60 -2.44
C ASP A 116 25.14 13.21 -2.03
N ARG A 117 25.79 12.71 -0.99
CA ARG A 117 25.61 11.31 -0.56
C ARG A 117 24.23 11.03 0.02
N VAL A 118 23.53 12.03 0.54
CA VAL A 118 22.21 11.88 1.17
C VAL A 118 21.27 12.99 0.70
N ALA A 119 20.04 12.61 0.37
CA ALA A 119 18.91 13.52 0.21
C ALA A 119 17.75 13.02 1.08
N GLY A 120 16.99 13.94 1.70
CA GLY A 120 15.88 13.60 2.58
C GLY A 120 14.56 14.19 2.10
N VAL A 121 13.46 13.42 2.18
CA VAL A 121 12.12 13.84 1.81
C VAL A 121 11.12 13.35 2.86
N VAL A 122 10.18 14.21 3.25
CA VAL A 122 9.05 13.88 4.14
C VAL A 122 7.75 13.88 3.33
N LEU A 123 7.00 12.78 3.40
CA LEU A 123 5.70 12.60 2.74
C LEU A 123 4.60 12.53 3.82
N ASN A 124 3.60 13.42 3.74
CA ASN A 124 2.53 13.50 4.75
C ASN A 124 1.21 12.82 4.32
N THR A 125 1.22 12.04 3.23
CA THR A 125 -0.02 11.47 2.66
C THR A 125 -0.78 10.61 3.67
N VAL A 126 -0.09 9.81 4.50
CA VAL A 126 -0.73 8.94 5.49
C VAL A 126 -1.32 9.78 6.61
N ASP A 127 -0.54 10.67 7.23
CA ASP A 127 -0.99 11.52 8.33
C ASP A 127 -2.15 12.45 7.90
N ASP A 128 -2.05 13.08 6.72
CA ASP A 128 -3.12 13.90 6.14
C ASP A 128 -4.44 13.11 5.93
N ALA A 129 -4.36 11.83 5.62
CA ALA A 129 -5.55 10.98 5.46
C ALA A 129 -6.14 10.57 6.81
N LEU A 130 -5.29 10.26 7.81
CA LEU A 130 -5.72 9.91 9.15
C LEU A 130 -6.44 11.06 9.88
N ALA A 131 -6.07 12.30 9.57
CA ALA A 131 -6.72 13.49 10.12
C ALA A 131 -8.18 13.68 9.63
N LYS A 132 -8.61 13.00 8.55
CA LYS A 132 -9.97 13.08 8.00
C LYS A 132 -10.95 12.24 8.82
N ALA A 133 -12.24 12.59 8.75
CA ALA A 133 -13.29 11.92 9.53
C ALA A 133 -13.64 10.51 8.99
N ASP A 134 -13.35 10.24 7.72
CA ASP A 134 -13.58 8.95 7.06
C ASP A 134 -12.44 8.67 6.09
N PRO A 135 -11.64 7.62 6.32
CA PRO A 135 -10.54 7.24 5.42
C PRO A 135 -11.03 6.60 4.12
N GLY A 136 -12.31 6.16 4.07
CA GLY A 136 -12.93 5.61 2.86
C GLY A 136 -12.18 4.41 2.26
N GLY A 137 -11.72 3.48 3.10
CA GLY A 137 -11.03 2.27 2.60
C GLY A 137 -9.80 2.62 1.76
N THR A 138 -8.84 3.33 2.33
CA THR A 138 -7.62 3.73 1.61
C THR A 138 -6.67 2.55 1.49
N ASP A 139 -6.51 2.03 0.29
CA ASP A 139 -5.41 1.11 -0.02
C ASP A 139 -4.10 1.90 -0.08
N TRP A 140 -3.16 1.55 0.77
CA TRP A 140 -1.85 2.20 0.85
C TRP A 140 -0.88 1.62 -0.17
N THR A 141 -1.11 1.94 -1.44
CA THR A 141 -0.22 1.53 -2.53
C THR A 141 0.85 2.60 -2.80
N VAL A 142 1.92 2.22 -3.49
CA VAL A 142 2.95 3.17 -3.93
C VAL A 142 2.34 4.34 -4.71
N ASP A 143 1.32 4.08 -5.53
CA ASP A 143 0.66 5.10 -6.37
C ASP A 143 -0.26 6.04 -5.56
N THR A 144 -0.73 5.64 -4.39
CA THR A 144 -1.57 6.48 -3.52
C THR A 144 -0.75 7.39 -2.60
N ILE A 145 0.51 7.07 -2.36
CA ILE A 145 1.43 7.96 -1.62
C ILE A 145 1.96 9.03 -2.58
N GLN A 146 1.49 10.25 -2.38
CA GLN A 146 1.83 11.39 -3.23
C GLN A 146 3.36 11.55 -3.37
N HIS A 147 3.86 11.76 -4.57
CA HIS A 147 5.26 11.90 -4.97
C HIS A 147 6.12 10.62 -4.84
N LEU A 148 5.70 9.57 -4.13
CA LEU A 148 6.52 8.38 -3.92
C LEU A 148 6.91 7.68 -5.24
N PRO A 149 6.01 7.48 -6.23
CA PRO A 149 6.40 6.89 -7.52
C PRO A 149 7.53 7.66 -8.21
N ALA A 150 7.38 8.98 -8.32
CA ALA A 150 8.36 9.83 -9.00
C ALA A 150 9.71 9.88 -8.27
N LEU A 151 9.69 9.82 -6.93
CA LEU A 151 10.91 9.73 -6.12
C LEU A 151 11.65 8.41 -6.34
N LEU A 152 10.91 7.30 -6.40
CA LEU A 152 11.48 5.97 -6.69
C LEU A 152 12.07 5.92 -8.10
N ASP A 153 11.33 6.40 -9.10
CA ASP A 153 11.79 6.41 -10.49
C ASP A 153 13.05 7.26 -10.66
N LEU A 154 13.09 8.43 -10.04
CA LEU A 154 14.27 9.30 -10.11
C LEU A 154 15.47 8.69 -9.34
N ALA A 155 15.23 8.09 -8.17
CA ALA A 155 16.27 7.41 -7.39
C ALA A 155 16.88 6.23 -8.18
N ALA A 156 16.03 5.47 -8.89
CA ALA A 156 16.48 4.39 -9.77
C ALA A 156 17.37 4.89 -10.90
N GLN A 157 16.98 5.98 -11.56
CA GLN A 157 17.75 6.57 -12.66
C GLN A 157 19.15 6.99 -12.27
N VAL A 158 19.35 7.44 -11.02
CA VAL A 158 20.63 7.93 -10.52
C VAL A 158 21.34 6.94 -9.58
N GLY A 159 20.80 5.74 -9.41
CA GLY A 159 21.41 4.65 -8.64
C GLY A 159 21.45 4.88 -7.12
N ARG A 160 20.47 5.62 -6.55
CA ARG A 160 20.37 5.79 -5.10
C ARG A 160 19.74 4.55 -4.44
N VAL A 161 20.27 4.18 -3.30
CA VAL A 161 19.57 3.32 -2.35
C VAL A 161 18.45 4.12 -1.70
N VAL A 162 17.25 3.55 -1.61
CA VAL A 162 16.10 4.18 -0.95
C VAL A 162 15.93 3.59 0.44
N ILE A 163 15.91 4.45 1.44
CA ILE A 163 15.48 4.10 2.81
C ILE A 163 14.10 4.68 3.01
N LEU A 164 13.12 3.82 3.17
CA LEU A 164 11.72 4.18 3.45
C LEU A 164 11.44 3.90 4.93
N THR A 165 11.06 4.90 5.70
CA THR A 165 10.81 4.80 7.14
C THR A 165 9.68 5.75 7.55
N SER A 166 9.39 5.78 8.85
CA SER A 166 8.44 6.70 9.46
C SER A 166 9.04 7.36 10.69
N ASP A 167 8.39 8.34 11.22
CA ASP A 167 8.68 8.97 12.51
C ASP A 167 7.85 8.32 13.64
N HIS A 168 6.61 7.92 13.37
CA HIS A 168 5.73 7.13 14.23
C HIS A 168 4.75 6.34 13.36
N GLY A 169 4.05 5.38 13.98
CA GLY A 169 2.93 4.70 13.36
C GLY A 169 1.59 5.29 13.81
N HIS A 170 0.51 4.55 13.58
CA HIS A 170 -0.84 4.96 13.94
C HIS A 170 -1.73 3.76 14.25
N VAL A 171 -2.85 4.02 14.93
CA VAL A 171 -3.98 3.11 15.06
C VAL A 171 -5.16 3.61 14.23
N VAL A 172 -5.89 2.69 13.60
CA VAL A 172 -7.04 3.01 12.75
C VAL A 172 -8.31 3.08 13.61
N GLU A 173 -9.21 4.02 13.32
CA GLU A 173 -10.52 4.13 13.99
C GLU A 173 -11.41 2.91 13.66
N ARG A 174 -11.76 2.14 14.66
CA ARG A 174 -12.62 0.95 14.54
C ARG A 174 -13.76 0.93 15.55
N GLY A 175 -14.32 2.11 15.86
CA GLY A 175 -15.36 2.26 16.88
C GLY A 175 -14.79 2.54 18.28
N SER A 176 -13.65 3.22 18.33
CA SER A 176 -12.94 3.51 19.59
C SER A 176 -13.79 4.29 20.61
N GLU A 177 -13.63 3.95 21.89
CA GLU A 177 -14.22 4.67 23.01
C GLU A 177 -13.54 6.04 23.19
N ARG A 178 -14.33 7.09 23.34
CA ARG A 178 -13.80 8.40 23.73
C ARG A 178 -13.85 8.56 25.25
N ARG A 179 -12.69 8.70 25.88
CA ARG A 179 -12.56 9.08 27.27
C ARG A 179 -12.11 10.54 27.37
N ALA A 180 -13.05 11.44 27.65
CA ALA A 180 -12.74 12.88 27.78
C ALA A 180 -11.86 13.12 29.01
N MET A 181 -10.69 13.71 28.80
CA MET A 181 -9.71 14.05 29.84
C MET A 181 -9.19 15.46 29.65
N ASN A 182 -9.07 16.23 30.73
CA ASN A 182 -8.52 17.58 30.69
C ASN A 182 -7.01 17.56 30.39
N GLY A 183 -6.58 18.40 29.47
CA GLY A 183 -5.17 18.52 29.10
C GLY A 183 -4.62 17.31 28.32
N ALA A 184 -5.48 16.41 27.86
CA ALA A 184 -5.10 15.30 27.01
C ALA A 184 -5.00 15.73 25.56
N ASP A 185 -4.04 15.14 24.85
CA ASP A 185 -3.97 15.10 23.40
C ASP A 185 -4.77 13.88 22.85
N ALA A 186 -4.60 13.53 21.58
CA ALA A 186 -5.39 12.44 20.99
C ALA A 186 -5.29 11.13 21.78
N ARG A 187 -4.07 10.74 22.18
CA ARG A 187 -3.81 9.45 22.83
C ARG A 187 -2.76 9.50 23.97
N TYR A 188 -2.43 10.68 24.47
CA TYR A 188 -1.59 10.80 25.66
C TYR A 188 -2.06 11.98 26.54
N ARG A 189 -1.67 11.98 27.81
CA ARG A 189 -2.04 13.00 28.79
C ARG A 189 -0.99 13.14 29.91
N PRO A 190 -0.96 14.28 30.61
CA PRO A 190 -0.24 14.38 31.86
C PRO A 190 -0.92 13.52 32.94
N GLY A 191 -0.17 13.14 33.95
CA GLY A 191 -0.66 12.42 35.12
C GLY A 191 0.35 11.44 35.69
N ASP A 192 0.00 10.84 36.82
CA ASP A 192 0.82 9.91 37.61
C ASP A 192 0.17 8.53 37.84
N ALA A 193 -1.09 8.40 37.43
CA ALA A 193 -1.85 7.14 37.55
C ALA A 193 -2.55 6.78 36.24
N ALA A 194 -2.18 5.63 35.69
CA ALA A 194 -2.79 5.06 34.51
C ALA A 194 -4.07 4.28 34.85
N GLY A 195 -5.09 4.41 33.99
CA GLY A 195 -6.33 3.63 34.06
C GLY A 195 -6.28 2.40 33.15
N ALA A 196 -7.45 1.75 32.97
CA ALA A 196 -7.58 0.64 32.04
C ALA A 196 -7.28 1.11 30.60
N GLY A 197 -6.49 0.33 29.85
CA GLY A 197 -6.05 0.67 28.49
C GLY A 197 -4.98 1.75 28.40
N GLU A 198 -4.42 2.18 29.53
CA GLU A 198 -3.38 3.21 29.61
C GLU A 198 -2.11 2.65 30.26
N VAL A 199 -0.99 3.32 30.03
CA VAL A 199 0.29 3.03 30.69
C VAL A 199 0.96 4.32 31.14
N LEU A 200 1.54 4.31 32.37
CA LEU A 200 2.42 5.37 32.85
C LEU A 200 3.83 5.12 32.29
N LEU A 201 4.34 6.07 31.52
CA LEU A 201 5.65 6.01 30.92
C LEU A 201 6.56 7.08 31.50
N THR A 202 7.78 6.66 31.88
CA THR A 202 8.83 7.55 32.41
C THR A 202 10.17 7.24 31.76
N GLY A 203 11.02 8.23 31.65
CA GLY A 203 12.40 8.03 31.18
C GLY A 203 12.83 8.90 30.01
N PRO A 204 14.07 8.73 29.54
CA PRO A 204 14.69 9.68 28.60
C PRO A 204 14.04 9.69 27.21
N ARG A 205 13.27 8.66 26.82
CA ARG A 205 12.53 8.64 25.56
C ARG A 205 11.17 9.36 25.65
N VAL A 206 10.73 9.76 26.85
CA VAL A 206 9.48 10.50 27.08
C VAL A 206 9.82 11.99 27.04
N LEU A 207 9.51 12.67 25.94
CA LEU A 207 9.93 14.06 25.71
C LEU A 207 8.90 15.10 26.14
N ALA A 208 7.68 14.68 26.46
CA ALA A 208 6.63 15.56 26.97
C ALA A 208 6.59 15.54 28.51
N HIS A 209 5.97 16.55 29.09
CA HIS A 209 5.63 16.67 30.52
C HIS A 209 6.78 16.34 31.48
N GLY A 210 8.00 16.77 31.14
CA GLY A 210 9.16 16.58 32.03
C GLY A 210 9.66 15.14 32.12
N GLY A 211 9.40 14.31 31.11
CA GLY A 211 9.87 12.91 31.08
C GLY A 211 8.89 11.91 31.67
N THR A 212 7.65 12.29 31.91
CA THR A 212 6.59 11.40 32.43
C THR A 212 5.26 11.73 31.77
N LEU A 213 4.57 10.72 31.24
CA LEU A 213 3.22 10.87 30.70
C LEU A 213 2.42 9.57 30.83
N ILE A 214 1.11 9.68 30.69
CA ILE A 214 0.21 8.56 30.51
C ILE A 214 -0.13 8.45 29.02
N ALA A 215 0.15 7.30 28.43
CA ALA A 215 -0.16 6.99 27.04
C ALA A 215 -1.23 5.89 26.96
N VAL A 216 -2.08 6.00 25.95
CA VAL A 216 -3.03 4.93 25.60
C VAL A 216 -2.28 3.82 24.89
N VAL A 217 -2.49 2.57 25.33
CA VAL A 217 -1.98 1.34 24.69
C VAL A 217 -3.10 0.52 24.04
N ASP A 218 -4.34 0.72 24.48
CA ASP A 218 -5.53 0.10 23.91
C ASP A 218 -5.89 0.80 22.59
N GLU A 219 -5.93 0.06 21.49
CA GLU A 219 -6.20 0.63 20.17
C GLU A 219 -7.64 1.17 20.05
N ASP A 220 -8.55 0.64 20.87
CA ASP A 220 -9.96 1.05 20.90
C ASP A 220 -10.26 2.19 21.89
N LEU A 221 -9.23 2.88 22.41
CA LEU A 221 -9.38 4.01 23.32
C LEU A 221 -8.75 5.28 22.76
N ARG A 222 -9.44 6.42 22.90
CA ARG A 222 -8.92 7.76 22.54
C ARG A 222 -9.39 8.83 23.52
N TYR A 223 -8.68 9.95 23.58
CA TYR A 223 -9.12 11.15 24.32
C TYR A 223 -9.67 12.22 23.36
N GLY A 224 -9.09 12.34 22.17
CA GLY A 224 -9.44 13.34 21.19
C GLY A 224 -10.78 13.13 20.48
N ASN A 225 -11.06 13.99 19.52
CA ASN A 225 -12.24 13.86 18.64
C ASN A 225 -12.07 12.69 17.67
N LYS A 226 -13.17 12.27 17.03
CA LYS A 226 -13.16 11.20 16.04
C LYS A 226 -12.40 11.64 14.80
N SER A 227 -11.46 10.81 14.34
CA SER A 227 -10.68 10.91 13.11
C SER A 227 -10.63 9.53 12.47
N ALA A 228 -10.02 9.42 11.30
CA ALA A 228 -9.80 8.14 10.61
C ALA A 228 -8.79 7.24 11.33
N GLY A 229 -7.85 7.85 12.02
CA GLY A 229 -6.87 7.18 12.85
C GLY A 229 -6.25 8.13 13.84
N TYR A 230 -5.41 7.59 14.70
CA TYR A 230 -4.80 8.31 15.81
C TYR A 230 -3.36 7.91 16.00
N HIS A 231 -2.58 8.83 16.56
CA HIS A 231 -1.22 8.62 17.05
C HIS A 231 -1.01 9.45 18.34
N GLY A 232 0.14 9.31 18.97
CA GLY A 232 0.46 9.97 20.23
C GLY A 232 0.50 9.02 21.41
N GLY A 233 -0.07 7.83 21.29
CA GLY A 233 -0.09 6.77 22.31
C GLY A 233 1.16 5.89 22.33
N ALA A 234 1.01 4.73 22.93
CA ALA A 234 2.06 3.73 23.07
C ALA A 234 1.58 2.32 22.64
N ALA A 235 0.54 2.23 21.82
CA ALA A 235 0.21 0.96 21.17
C ALA A 235 1.36 0.49 20.27
N ALA A 236 1.51 -0.82 20.09
CA ALA A 236 2.58 -1.39 19.26
C ALA A 236 2.58 -0.78 17.85
N ALA A 237 1.38 -0.57 17.27
CA ALA A 237 1.20 0.04 15.96
C ALA A 237 1.66 1.50 15.87
N GLU A 238 1.74 2.22 17.01
CA GLU A 238 2.20 3.61 17.09
C GLU A 238 3.71 3.72 17.33
N VAL A 239 4.25 2.86 18.21
CA VAL A 239 5.67 2.97 18.64
C VAL A 239 6.63 2.20 17.74
N THR A 240 6.16 1.17 17.02
CA THR A 240 7.02 0.39 16.13
C THR A 240 7.12 1.07 14.77
N ILE A 241 8.34 1.51 14.45
CA ILE A 241 8.64 2.20 13.20
C ILE A 241 9.16 1.19 12.18
N PRO A 242 8.59 1.13 10.96
CA PRO A 242 9.16 0.35 9.87
C PRO A 242 10.47 0.99 9.36
N LEU A 243 11.43 0.17 9.02
CA LEU A 243 12.65 0.56 8.32
C LEU A 243 12.86 -0.38 7.14
N LEU A 244 12.61 0.12 5.96
CA LEU A 244 12.73 -0.60 4.70
C LEU A 244 13.89 -0.03 3.91
N VAL A 245 14.69 -0.88 3.29
CA VAL A 245 15.83 -0.48 2.46
C VAL A 245 15.69 -1.14 1.11
N PHE A 246 15.79 -0.36 0.04
CA PHE A 246 15.64 -0.84 -1.32
C PHE A 246 16.85 -0.44 -2.17
N ALA A 247 17.32 -1.38 -2.98
CA ALA A 247 18.35 -1.15 -3.99
C ALA A 247 17.87 -1.68 -5.36
N GLN A 248 18.32 -1.06 -6.46
CA GLN A 248 18.02 -1.55 -7.81
C GLN A 248 18.75 -2.88 -8.10
N SER A 249 19.93 -3.05 -7.54
CA SER A 249 20.68 -4.29 -7.57
C SER A 249 21.23 -4.62 -6.17
N PRO A 250 21.17 -5.88 -5.74
CA PRO A 250 21.82 -6.32 -4.50
C PRO A 250 23.32 -5.99 -4.46
N ASP A 251 23.97 -5.96 -5.62
CA ASP A 251 25.40 -5.66 -5.74
C ASP A 251 25.76 -4.25 -5.29
N THR A 252 24.78 -3.32 -5.27
CA THR A 252 24.98 -1.95 -4.78
C THR A 252 25.45 -1.94 -3.32
N LEU A 253 25.04 -2.93 -2.53
CA LEU A 253 25.41 -3.08 -1.12
C LEU A 253 26.34 -4.28 -0.87
N ALA A 254 27.01 -4.79 -1.93
CA ALA A 254 27.98 -5.88 -1.80
C ALA A 254 29.10 -5.51 -0.81
N GLY A 255 29.53 -6.49 -0.03
CA GLY A 255 30.56 -6.29 1.01
C GLY A 255 30.06 -5.64 2.30
N THR A 256 28.76 -5.37 2.42
CA THR A 256 28.12 -4.93 3.67
C THR A 256 27.36 -6.08 4.34
N SER A 257 26.77 -5.82 5.52
CA SER A 257 25.86 -6.78 6.20
C SER A 257 24.45 -6.79 5.62
N TRP A 258 24.18 -5.99 4.59
CA TRP A 258 22.89 -5.95 3.92
C TRP A 258 22.81 -7.03 2.85
N ARG A 259 21.69 -7.74 2.82
CA ARG A 259 21.42 -8.82 1.86
C ARG A 259 19.97 -8.75 1.36
N PRO A 260 19.64 -9.34 0.21
CA PRO A 260 18.24 -9.43 -0.24
C PRO A 260 17.35 -10.01 0.85
N ALA A 261 16.19 -9.39 1.04
CA ALA A 261 15.21 -9.86 2.00
C ALA A 261 14.68 -11.24 1.59
N PRO A 262 14.56 -12.20 2.54
CA PRO A 262 13.79 -13.40 2.29
C PRO A 262 12.31 -13.03 2.09
N PRO A 263 11.48 -13.94 1.55
CA PRO A 263 10.04 -13.73 1.51
C PRO A 263 9.51 -13.29 2.88
N GLN A 264 8.75 -12.20 2.91
CA GLN A 264 8.25 -11.63 4.18
C GLN A 264 6.91 -12.25 4.60
N SER A 265 6.23 -12.95 3.69
CA SER A 265 5.03 -13.70 3.99
C SER A 265 5.39 -14.99 4.74
N PRO A 266 4.73 -15.32 5.85
CA PRO A 266 4.92 -16.60 6.53
C PRO A 266 4.56 -17.77 5.61
N ASP A 267 5.27 -18.90 5.74
CA ASP A 267 5.05 -20.08 4.90
C ASP A 267 3.59 -20.60 4.93
N TRP A 268 2.89 -20.40 6.05
CA TRP A 268 1.49 -20.79 6.21
C TRP A 268 0.51 -19.84 5.51
N TRP A 269 0.94 -18.64 5.12
CA TRP A 269 0.14 -17.67 4.36
C TRP A 269 0.09 -18.02 2.87
N VAL A 270 1.14 -18.67 2.39
CA VAL A 270 1.16 -19.21 1.03
C VAL A 270 0.35 -20.50 1.09
N GLU A 271 -0.91 -20.48 0.66
CA GLU A 271 -1.66 -21.71 0.44
C GLU A 271 -0.78 -22.65 -0.41
N ALA A 272 -0.43 -23.79 0.16
CA ALA A 272 0.27 -24.81 -0.59
C ALA A 272 -0.59 -25.11 -1.83
N ALA A 273 -0.08 -24.74 -3.01
CA ALA A 273 -0.78 -25.06 -4.25
C ALA A 273 -1.20 -26.54 -4.15
N PRO A 274 -2.48 -26.89 -4.35
CA PRO A 274 -2.91 -28.26 -4.20
C PRO A 274 -1.98 -29.12 -5.06
N VAL A 275 -1.27 -30.05 -4.41
CA VAL A 275 -0.44 -31.03 -5.10
C VAL A 275 -1.41 -31.80 -5.97
N VAL A 276 -1.53 -31.38 -7.23
CA VAL A 276 -2.25 -32.14 -8.23
C VAL A 276 -1.46 -33.44 -8.39
N ALA A 277 -1.86 -34.44 -7.64
CA ALA A 277 -1.34 -35.77 -7.81
C ALA A 277 -1.51 -36.09 -9.29
N LYS A 278 -0.38 -36.26 -10.01
CA LYS A 278 -0.42 -36.70 -11.41
C LYS A 278 -1.33 -37.93 -11.44
N PRO A 279 -2.45 -37.90 -12.19
CA PRO A 279 -3.31 -39.08 -12.28
C PRO A 279 -2.44 -40.23 -12.82
N ALA A 280 -2.41 -41.33 -12.11
CA ALA A 280 -1.77 -42.55 -12.58
C ALA A 280 -2.30 -42.90 -13.97
N PRO A 281 -1.49 -43.36 -14.91
CA PRO A 281 -1.93 -43.65 -16.26
C PRO A 281 -2.99 -44.75 -16.22
N VAL A 282 -4.24 -44.33 -16.42
CA VAL A 282 -5.36 -45.30 -16.56
C VAL A 282 -5.19 -45.98 -17.90
N LYS A 283 -4.85 -47.28 -17.89
CA LYS A 283 -4.87 -48.12 -19.06
C LYS A 283 -6.32 -48.20 -19.58
N ARG A 284 -6.61 -47.41 -20.63
CA ARG A 284 -7.89 -47.49 -21.33
C ARG A 284 -7.98 -48.84 -22.05
N LYS A 285 -8.92 -49.71 -21.65
CA LYS A 285 -9.36 -50.79 -22.50
C LYS A 285 -10.20 -50.23 -23.65
N PRO A 286 -10.05 -50.71 -24.87
CA PRO A 286 -10.89 -50.28 -25.98
C PRO A 286 -12.33 -50.71 -25.72
N VAL A 287 -13.25 -49.75 -25.64
CA VAL A 287 -14.71 -50.05 -25.63
C VAL A 287 -15.19 -49.93 -27.05
N ALA A 288 -15.85 -51.00 -27.51
CA ALA A 288 -16.51 -51.09 -28.81
C ALA A 288 -17.63 -50.03 -28.90
N ALA A 289 -17.76 -49.42 -30.06
CA ALA A 289 -18.80 -48.46 -30.39
C ALA A 289 -20.18 -49.12 -30.29
N VAL A 290 -21.02 -48.60 -29.40
CA VAL A 290 -22.46 -48.87 -29.39
C VAL A 290 -23.17 -47.53 -29.56
N GLY A 291 -24.19 -47.53 -30.41
CA GLY A 291 -24.87 -46.40 -30.99
C GLY A 291 -25.37 -45.33 -30.02
N GLN A 292 -25.41 -44.13 -30.56
CA GLN A 292 -25.91 -42.93 -29.95
C GLN A 292 -27.40 -43.00 -29.72
N ASP A 293 -27.81 -43.04 -28.45
CA ASP A 293 -29.03 -42.38 -28.00
C ASP A 293 -28.62 -41.41 -26.87
N SER A 294 -28.75 -40.13 -27.17
CA SER A 294 -28.43 -39.04 -26.24
C SER A 294 -29.45 -39.00 -25.10
N LEU A 295 -29.04 -39.43 -23.91
CA LEU A 295 -29.85 -39.45 -22.68
C LEU A 295 -29.72 -38.14 -21.85
N PHE A 296 -29.12 -37.11 -22.42
CA PHE A 296 -29.10 -35.79 -21.77
C PHE A 296 -29.85 -34.79 -22.63
N PRO A 297 -30.85 -34.07 -22.08
CA PRO A 297 -31.44 -32.96 -22.77
C PRO A 297 -30.35 -31.92 -23.04
N GLU A 298 -30.32 -31.39 -24.27
CA GLU A 298 -29.45 -30.23 -24.57
C GLU A 298 -29.71 -29.14 -23.53
N PRO A 299 -28.65 -28.50 -22.96
CA PRO A 299 -28.85 -27.38 -22.08
C PRO A 299 -29.60 -26.31 -22.88
N VAL A 300 -30.76 -25.93 -22.39
CA VAL A 300 -31.47 -24.73 -22.86
C VAL A 300 -30.46 -23.59 -22.81
N ARG A 301 -30.13 -23.01 -23.94
CA ARG A 301 -29.31 -21.81 -23.99
C ARG A 301 -30.03 -20.74 -23.19
N THR A 302 -29.66 -20.55 -21.94
CA THR A 302 -29.97 -19.34 -21.18
C THR A 302 -29.43 -18.18 -21.99
N ALA A 303 -30.20 -17.12 -22.13
CA ALA A 303 -29.78 -15.90 -22.84
C ALA A 303 -28.37 -15.52 -22.39
N ASP A 304 -27.45 -15.35 -23.34
CA ASP A 304 -26.05 -15.03 -23.02
C ASP A 304 -26.01 -13.71 -22.25
N LEU A 305 -25.61 -13.75 -20.97
CA LEU A 305 -25.56 -12.58 -20.08
C LEU A 305 -24.76 -11.43 -20.72
N ALA A 306 -23.74 -11.75 -21.51
CA ALA A 306 -22.96 -10.78 -22.23
C ALA A 306 -23.77 -10.09 -23.35
N ASP A 307 -24.65 -10.83 -24.04
CA ASP A 307 -25.52 -10.26 -25.07
C ASP A 307 -26.66 -9.43 -24.42
N ALA A 308 -27.19 -9.86 -23.29
CA ALA A 308 -28.15 -9.11 -22.50
C ALA A 308 -27.54 -7.77 -22.01
N LEU A 309 -26.26 -7.79 -21.54
CA LEU A 309 -25.54 -6.59 -21.14
C LEU A 309 -25.37 -5.60 -22.28
N LEU A 310 -25.05 -6.06 -23.49
CA LEU A 310 -24.93 -5.21 -24.68
C LEU A 310 -26.25 -4.55 -25.07
N GLY A 311 -27.38 -5.18 -24.75
CA GLY A 311 -28.74 -4.64 -24.98
C GLY A 311 -29.21 -3.66 -23.89
N SER A 312 -28.48 -3.54 -22.76
CA SER A 312 -28.87 -2.67 -21.65
C SER A 312 -28.67 -1.19 -21.98
N GLU A 313 -29.70 -0.37 -21.78
CA GLU A 313 -29.61 1.10 -21.92
C GLU A 313 -28.69 1.70 -20.85
N VAL A 314 -28.70 1.13 -19.65
CA VAL A 314 -27.82 1.54 -18.53
C VAL A 314 -26.37 1.33 -18.93
N PHE A 315 -26.03 0.16 -19.47
CA PHE A 315 -24.68 -0.15 -19.94
C PHE A 315 -24.22 0.81 -21.05
N THR A 316 -25.06 1.00 -22.06
CA THR A 316 -24.75 1.88 -23.21
C THR A 316 -24.51 3.32 -22.77
N THR A 317 -25.36 3.83 -21.86
CA THR A 317 -25.22 5.18 -21.31
C THR A 317 -23.94 5.33 -20.50
N ARG A 318 -23.59 4.35 -19.65
CA ARG A 318 -22.35 4.39 -18.87
C ARG A 318 -21.11 4.24 -19.74
N LEU A 319 -21.14 3.36 -20.73
CA LEU A 319 -20.03 3.16 -21.66
C LEU A 319 -19.67 4.48 -22.36
N SER A 320 -20.65 5.24 -22.82
CA SER A 320 -20.43 6.53 -23.46
C SER A 320 -19.78 7.58 -22.54
N ARG A 321 -20.04 7.51 -21.24
CA ARG A 321 -19.53 8.46 -20.22
C ARG A 321 -18.14 8.07 -19.70
N VAL A 322 -17.92 6.78 -19.46
CA VAL A 322 -16.74 6.28 -18.76
C VAL A 322 -15.62 5.88 -19.72
N ALA A 323 -15.94 5.28 -20.85
CA ALA A 323 -14.96 4.64 -21.71
C ALA A 323 -14.42 5.52 -22.85
N ARG A 324 -15.01 6.69 -23.14
CA ARG A 324 -14.58 7.68 -24.16
C ARG A 324 -13.43 7.20 -25.07
N GLN A 325 -13.72 6.28 -26.00
CA GLN A 325 -12.77 5.72 -26.99
C GLN A 325 -11.66 4.78 -26.44
N GLN A 326 -11.63 4.47 -25.15
CA GLN A 326 -10.60 3.59 -24.57
C GLN A 326 -11.02 2.11 -24.52
N LEU A 327 -12.30 1.82 -24.60
CA LEU A 327 -12.83 0.47 -24.45
C LEU A 327 -14.04 0.24 -25.36
N ASP A 328 -14.01 -0.84 -26.16
CA ASP A 328 -15.13 -1.27 -26.99
C ASP A 328 -16.13 -2.13 -26.17
N ALA A 329 -17.42 -1.96 -26.41
CA ALA A 329 -18.48 -2.76 -25.82
C ALA A 329 -18.28 -4.27 -26.02
N ARG A 330 -17.79 -4.66 -27.19
CA ARG A 330 -17.49 -6.07 -27.53
C ARG A 330 -16.38 -6.65 -26.67
N THR A 331 -15.38 -5.85 -26.33
CA THR A 331 -14.29 -6.25 -25.42
C THR A 331 -14.82 -6.53 -24.02
N VAL A 332 -15.74 -5.70 -23.50
CA VAL A 332 -16.38 -5.94 -22.21
C VAL A 332 -17.24 -7.20 -22.26
N ALA A 333 -18.05 -7.36 -23.31
CA ALA A 333 -18.88 -8.55 -23.48
C ALA A 333 -18.04 -9.83 -23.58
N ALA A 334 -16.88 -9.79 -24.25
CA ALA A 334 -15.97 -10.92 -24.34
C ALA A 334 -15.39 -11.32 -22.97
N VAL A 335 -15.08 -10.33 -22.11
CA VAL A 335 -14.64 -10.58 -20.74
C VAL A 335 -15.77 -11.21 -19.91
N VAL A 336 -16.98 -10.65 -19.95
CA VAL A 336 -18.13 -11.17 -19.24
C VAL A 336 -18.43 -12.60 -19.68
N ARG A 337 -18.45 -12.86 -21.00
CA ARG A 337 -18.67 -14.20 -21.55
C ARG A 337 -17.59 -15.19 -21.11
N CYS A 338 -16.32 -14.80 -21.20
CA CYS A 338 -15.21 -15.63 -20.74
C CYS A 338 -15.36 -16.03 -19.26
N LEU A 339 -15.71 -15.06 -18.41
CA LEU A 339 -15.89 -15.33 -16.98
C LEU A 339 -17.13 -16.20 -16.74
N THR A 340 -18.26 -15.92 -17.41
CA THR A 340 -19.47 -16.74 -17.27
C THR A 340 -19.26 -18.20 -17.70
N ASP A 341 -18.49 -18.42 -18.75
CA ASP A 341 -18.18 -19.76 -19.26
C ASP A 341 -17.24 -20.55 -18.32
N LEU A 342 -16.42 -19.84 -17.54
CA LEU A 342 -15.43 -20.42 -16.62
C LEU A 342 -15.88 -20.43 -15.16
N GLY A 343 -17.15 -20.22 -14.89
CA GLY A 343 -17.70 -20.24 -13.52
C GLY A 343 -17.38 -18.99 -12.71
N ASP A 344 -17.43 -17.85 -13.37
CA ASP A 344 -17.27 -16.51 -12.82
C ASP A 344 -15.86 -16.13 -12.32
N ARG A 345 -14.89 -17.00 -12.55
CA ARG A 345 -13.50 -16.81 -12.10
C ARG A 345 -12.53 -17.30 -13.18
N ALA A 346 -11.53 -16.47 -13.51
CA ALA A 346 -10.50 -16.86 -14.45
C ALA A 346 -9.20 -16.09 -14.19
N HIS A 347 -8.06 -16.71 -14.51
CA HIS A 347 -6.77 -16.04 -14.45
C HIS A 347 -6.73 -14.86 -15.42
N LYS A 348 -6.12 -13.75 -15.00
CA LYS A 348 -6.03 -12.49 -15.78
C LYS A 348 -5.54 -12.67 -17.21
N ASP A 349 -4.61 -13.60 -17.44
CA ASP A 349 -4.07 -13.86 -18.79
C ASP A 349 -5.09 -14.55 -19.70
N VAL A 350 -6.00 -15.36 -19.15
CA VAL A 350 -7.11 -15.97 -19.88
C VAL A 350 -8.10 -14.89 -20.26
N VAL A 351 -8.44 -14.02 -19.32
CA VAL A 351 -9.35 -12.89 -19.54
C VAL A 351 -8.77 -11.91 -20.54
N ALA A 352 -7.48 -11.57 -20.43
CA ALA A 352 -6.78 -10.70 -21.36
C ALA A 352 -6.83 -11.24 -22.80
N ARG A 353 -6.61 -12.56 -22.95
CA ARG A 353 -6.68 -13.24 -24.25
C ARG A 353 -8.09 -13.23 -24.82
N ALA A 354 -9.10 -13.52 -24.01
CA ALA A 354 -10.51 -13.44 -24.41
C ALA A 354 -10.92 -12.02 -24.84
N ALA A 355 -10.40 -11.01 -24.16
CA ALA A 355 -10.60 -9.61 -24.49
C ALA A 355 -9.84 -9.13 -25.73
N GLY A 356 -8.96 -9.96 -26.31
CA GLY A 356 -8.08 -9.58 -27.42
C GLY A 356 -7.03 -8.52 -27.04
N LEU A 357 -6.68 -8.43 -25.75
CA LEU A 357 -5.77 -7.40 -25.22
C LEU A 357 -4.38 -8.00 -24.94
N PRO A 358 -3.29 -7.33 -25.36
CA PRO A 358 -1.95 -7.68 -24.92
C PRO A 358 -1.83 -7.56 -23.39
N ALA A 359 -1.09 -8.46 -22.75
CA ALA A 359 -0.92 -8.50 -21.28
C ALA A 359 -0.48 -7.14 -20.70
N VAL A 360 0.40 -6.42 -21.40
CA VAL A 360 0.87 -5.07 -20.99
C VAL A 360 -0.25 -4.02 -20.95
N ARG A 361 -1.29 -4.17 -21.78
CA ARG A 361 -2.42 -3.24 -21.84
C ARG A 361 -3.61 -3.67 -20.97
N PHE A 362 -3.61 -4.92 -20.52
CA PHE A 362 -4.74 -5.49 -19.80
C PHE A 362 -5.04 -4.75 -18.49
N ALA A 363 -4.03 -4.44 -17.68
CA ALA A 363 -4.23 -3.77 -16.39
C ALA A 363 -4.92 -2.40 -16.53
N GLY A 364 -4.52 -1.60 -17.55
CA GLY A 364 -5.16 -0.33 -17.84
C GLY A 364 -6.61 -0.47 -18.32
N ALA A 365 -6.86 -1.41 -19.25
CA ALA A 365 -8.19 -1.69 -19.75
C ALA A 365 -9.10 -2.27 -18.67
N PHE A 366 -8.58 -3.13 -17.80
CA PHE A 366 -9.31 -3.73 -16.70
C PHE A 366 -9.80 -2.67 -15.69
N ARG A 367 -8.97 -1.70 -15.33
CA ARG A 367 -9.38 -0.56 -14.49
C ARG A 367 -10.52 0.26 -15.12
N VAL A 368 -10.52 0.40 -16.45
CA VAL A 368 -11.64 1.07 -17.16
C VAL A 368 -12.89 0.22 -17.10
N MET A 369 -12.77 -1.12 -17.27
CA MET A 369 -13.89 -2.06 -17.12
C MET A 369 -14.46 -2.05 -15.70
N GLN A 370 -13.61 -2.03 -14.66
CA GLN A 370 -14.04 -1.89 -13.28
C GLN A 370 -14.83 -0.60 -13.07
N ARG A 371 -14.35 0.54 -13.53
CA ARG A 371 -15.10 1.82 -13.43
C ARG A 371 -16.42 1.80 -14.20
N LEU A 372 -16.49 1.03 -15.28
CA LEU A 372 -17.70 0.88 -16.07
C LEU A 372 -18.73 -0.01 -15.37
N LEU A 373 -18.28 -1.17 -14.84
CA LEU A 373 -19.16 -2.22 -14.31
C LEU A 373 -19.45 -2.05 -12.81
N ASN A 374 -18.50 -1.54 -12.04
CA ASN A 374 -18.67 -1.33 -10.59
C ASN A 374 -19.45 -0.02 -10.36
N VAL A 375 -20.76 -0.13 -10.22
CA VAL A 375 -21.67 1.00 -10.01
C VAL A 375 -21.82 1.26 -8.52
N GLU A 376 -21.79 2.52 -8.08
CA GLU A 376 -22.02 2.94 -6.69
C GLU A 376 -21.17 2.22 -5.63
N GLY A 377 -19.96 1.76 -6.01
CA GLY A 377 -19.05 1.07 -5.11
C GLY A 377 -19.29 -0.45 -4.99
N TYR A 378 -20.29 -1.00 -5.65
CA TYR A 378 -20.49 -2.46 -5.72
C TYR A 378 -19.47 -3.10 -6.65
N GLN A 379 -18.77 -4.14 -6.15
CA GLN A 379 -17.73 -4.83 -6.91
C GLN A 379 -18.34 -5.91 -7.82
N VAL A 380 -18.80 -5.50 -8.99
CA VAL A 380 -19.28 -6.43 -10.04
C VAL A 380 -18.14 -7.17 -10.70
N LEU A 381 -17.03 -6.47 -10.94
CA LEU A 381 -15.82 -7.03 -11.54
C LEU A 381 -14.63 -6.65 -10.66
N ALA A 382 -13.89 -7.63 -10.16
CA ALA A 382 -12.76 -7.39 -9.27
C ALA A 382 -11.64 -8.40 -9.53
N PHE A 383 -10.45 -8.12 -9.02
CA PHE A 383 -9.47 -9.15 -8.74
C PHE A 383 -9.82 -9.83 -7.42
N ASP A 384 -9.57 -11.13 -7.35
CA ASP A 384 -9.56 -11.86 -6.11
C ASP A 384 -8.33 -11.46 -5.26
N VAL A 385 -8.25 -11.94 -4.04
CA VAL A 385 -7.18 -11.69 -3.07
C VAL A 385 -5.78 -12.01 -3.64
N ASP A 386 -5.71 -12.90 -4.64
CA ASP A 386 -4.46 -13.32 -5.31
C ASP A 386 -3.96 -12.32 -6.38
N GLU A 387 -4.73 -11.24 -6.68
CA GLU A 387 -4.45 -10.23 -7.70
C GLU A 387 -4.17 -10.76 -9.13
N VAL A 388 -4.40 -12.05 -9.34
CA VAL A 388 -4.24 -12.71 -10.64
C VAL A 388 -5.52 -13.36 -11.15
N THR A 389 -6.46 -13.66 -10.26
CA THR A 389 -7.77 -14.19 -10.59
C THR A 389 -8.78 -13.05 -10.71
N VAL A 390 -9.42 -12.95 -11.86
CA VAL A 390 -10.54 -12.03 -12.10
C VAL A 390 -11.83 -12.72 -11.70
N VAL A 391 -12.67 -12.02 -10.94
CA VAL A 391 -13.96 -12.50 -10.44
C VAL A 391 -15.09 -11.62 -10.95
N LEU A 392 -16.18 -12.24 -11.37
CA LEU A 392 -17.41 -11.56 -11.79
C LEU A 392 -18.56 -11.95 -10.85
N ASP A 393 -19.22 -10.96 -10.29
CA ASP A 393 -20.50 -11.18 -9.60
C ASP A 393 -21.67 -11.00 -10.59
N ARG A 394 -22.20 -12.15 -11.11
CA ARG A 394 -23.30 -12.13 -12.08
C ARG A 394 -24.56 -11.50 -11.52
N ARG A 395 -24.83 -11.73 -10.23
CA ARG A 395 -26.05 -11.22 -9.60
C ARG A 395 -25.99 -9.71 -9.52
N LEU A 396 -24.90 -9.16 -9.03
CA LEU A 396 -24.70 -7.72 -9.01
C LEU A 396 -24.68 -7.13 -10.42
N LEU A 397 -24.06 -7.79 -11.40
CA LEU A 397 -24.12 -7.35 -12.79
C LEU A 397 -25.55 -7.26 -13.29
N ALA A 398 -26.36 -8.27 -13.06
CA ALA A 398 -27.77 -8.32 -13.50
C ALA A 398 -28.59 -7.22 -12.82
N GLU A 399 -28.44 -7.02 -11.52
CA GLU A 399 -29.11 -5.99 -10.74
C GLU A 399 -28.72 -4.58 -11.22
N GLN A 400 -27.43 -4.32 -11.41
CA GLN A 400 -26.91 -2.99 -11.76
C GLN A 400 -27.21 -2.55 -13.19
N PHE A 401 -27.36 -3.50 -14.12
CA PHE A 401 -27.59 -3.23 -15.53
C PHE A 401 -28.99 -3.64 -16.02
N GLU A 402 -29.88 -4.00 -15.09
CA GLU A 402 -31.28 -4.36 -15.35
C GLU A 402 -31.40 -5.48 -16.41
N VAL A 403 -30.52 -6.50 -16.33
CA VAL A 403 -30.54 -7.65 -17.24
C VAL A 403 -31.00 -8.91 -16.52
N GLN A 404 -31.62 -9.83 -17.25
CA GLN A 404 -32.06 -11.12 -16.71
C GLN A 404 -30.90 -12.13 -16.74
N LEU A 405 -30.77 -12.91 -15.64
CA LEU A 405 -29.81 -14.02 -15.51
C LEU A 405 -30.25 -15.27 -16.24
#